data_d960d2271a6c371616e3ccccbd604876
#
_entry.id   d960d2271a6c371616e3ccccbd604876
#
_cell.length_a   1.000
_cell.length_b   1.000
_cell.length_c   1.000
_cell.angle_alpha   90.00
_cell.angle_beta   90.00
_cell.angle_gamma   90.00
#
_symmetry.space_group_name_H-M   'P 1'
#
loop_
_entity.id
_entity.type
_entity.pdbx_description
1 polymer ?
#
loop_
_entity_poly.entity_id
_entity_poly.type
_entity_poly.pdbx_seq_one_letter_code
_entity_poly.pdbx_strand_id
1 'polypeptide(L)'
;MTTPSRHTEWLSLVEVSGPFLAVPVLEKAFPQGLDVVETPKRQRLRAAYEEWCDAVEDDDPLLSDLHREWIRLVFTEILEYDGSTLTTDAEKAKTYMVASPERTETFAPDWLVLSPSDGKPRLFVSIQPPGTDFERIRKDYRWPASLLERMAALCRAHAVRLGVVTNGERWTLVNAPVGGTSSDASWYARLWFQEPVTLKAFQSLWSVRRCFGPSDETLEALLDSSLEHHEEITDTLGEQVRR
;
A
#
# COMPACT_ATOMS: atom_id res chain seq x y z
N MET A 1 23.81 11.76 -22.66
CA MET A 1 22.59 10.97 -22.48
C MET A 1 22.66 10.38 -21.08
N THR A 2 21.89 10.88 -20.14
CA THR A 2 21.82 10.36 -18.77
C THR A 2 21.13 9.00 -18.82
N THR A 3 21.78 7.95 -18.35
CA THR A 3 21.15 6.62 -18.22
C THR A 3 19.91 6.78 -17.31
N PRO A 4 18.73 6.33 -17.74
CA PRO A 4 17.54 6.42 -16.88
C PRO A 4 17.82 5.69 -15.57
N SER A 5 17.36 6.28 -14.47
CA SER A 5 17.48 5.66 -13.16
C SER A 5 16.75 4.32 -13.12
N ARG A 6 17.34 3.33 -12.43
CA ARG A 6 16.74 2.01 -12.23
C ARG A 6 15.36 2.08 -11.57
N HIS A 7 15.09 3.16 -10.85
CA HIS A 7 13.79 3.37 -10.18
C HIS A 7 12.73 3.93 -11.12
N THR A 8 13.10 4.60 -12.22
CA THR A 8 12.15 5.12 -13.21
C THR A 8 11.35 4.00 -13.88
N GLU A 9 11.99 2.85 -14.12
CA GLU A 9 11.36 1.70 -14.77
C GLU A 9 10.13 1.21 -14.01
N TRP A 10 10.30 0.83 -12.73
CA TRP A 10 9.19 0.30 -11.94
C TRP A 10 8.18 1.38 -11.52
N LEU A 11 8.63 2.63 -11.29
CA LEU A 11 7.72 3.74 -11.00
C LEU A 11 6.73 3.99 -12.14
N SER A 12 7.13 3.78 -13.39
CA SER A 12 6.25 3.92 -14.55
C SER A 12 5.18 2.83 -14.65
N LEU A 13 5.33 1.73 -13.89
CA LEU A 13 4.41 0.59 -13.83
C LEU A 13 3.49 0.64 -12.61
N VAL A 14 3.68 1.63 -11.74
CA VAL A 14 2.84 1.88 -10.55
C VAL A 14 1.91 3.05 -10.88
N GLU A 15 0.62 2.87 -10.65
CA GLU A 15 -0.34 3.96 -10.78
C GLU A 15 -0.27 4.84 -9.54
N VAL A 16 0.01 6.13 -9.73
CA VAL A 16 0.19 7.09 -8.63
C VAL A 16 -0.80 8.24 -8.76
N SER A 17 -1.43 8.57 -7.66
CA SER A 17 -2.31 9.75 -7.51
C SER A 17 -1.80 10.62 -6.36
N GLY A 18 -1.52 11.88 -6.65
CA GLY A 18 -0.92 12.82 -5.69
C GLY A 18 0.61 12.64 -5.50
N PRO A 19 1.20 13.32 -4.50
CA PRO A 19 2.64 13.26 -4.24
C PRO A 19 3.09 11.87 -3.81
N PHE A 20 4.14 11.36 -4.44
CA PHE A 20 4.70 10.05 -4.13
C PHE A 20 6.23 10.10 -4.14
N LEU A 21 6.89 8.95 -4.13
CA LEU A 21 8.34 8.82 -4.00
C LEU A 21 9.10 9.44 -5.18
N ALA A 22 10.07 10.28 -4.86
CA ALA A 22 10.96 10.91 -5.83
C ALA A 22 12.17 10.03 -6.14
N VAL A 23 12.59 9.98 -7.42
CA VAL A 23 13.73 9.17 -7.87
C VAL A 23 15.01 9.44 -7.08
N PRO A 24 15.43 10.70 -6.79
CA PRO A 24 16.64 10.95 -6.01
C PRO A 24 16.56 10.40 -4.58
N VAL A 25 15.38 10.40 -3.95
CA VAL A 25 15.17 9.83 -2.62
C VAL A 25 15.32 8.31 -2.67
N LEU A 26 14.75 7.66 -3.70
CA LEU A 26 14.89 6.22 -3.93
C LEU A 26 16.33 5.80 -4.21
N GLU A 27 17.09 6.57 -4.99
CA GLU A 27 18.51 6.31 -5.24
C GLU A 27 19.34 6.35 -3.95
N LYS A 28 19.01 7.28 -3.06
CA LYS A 28 19.66 7.38 -1.74
C LYS A 28 19.24 6.24 -0.81
N ALA A 29 17.96 5.87 -0.80
CA ALA A 29 17.41 4.82 0.05
C ALA A 29 17.84 3.40 -0.39
N PHE A 30 18.06 3.20 -1.68
CA PHE A 30 18.41 1.91 -2.30
C PHE A 30 19.70 2.00 -3.13
N PRO A 31 20.86 2.36 -2.55
CA PRO A 31 22.10 2.56 -3.30
C PRO A 31 22.59 1.28 -3.97
N GLN A 32 22.24 0.10 -3.42
CA GLN A 32 22.56 -1.21 -3.99
C GLN A 32 21.44 -1.76 -4.90
N GLY A 33 20.35 -1.01 -5.07
CA GLY A 33 19.13 -1.43 -5.76
C GLY A 33 18.10 -2.04 -4.81
N LEU A 34 16.96 -2.45 -5.39
CA LEU A 34 15.84 -3.05 -4.66
C LEU A 34 16.18 -4.44 -4.12
N ASP A 35 15.53 -4.83 -3.03
CA ASP A 35 15.67 -6.16 -2.43
C ASP A 35 15.29 -7.27 -3.42
N VAL A 36 15.95 -8.41 -3.30
CA VAL A 36 15.74 -9.55 -4.19
C VAL A 36 14.82 -10.54 -3.50
N VAL A 37 13.67 -10.81 -4.13
CA VAL A 37 12.77 -11.88 -3.67
C VAL A 37 13.41 -13.23 -3.98
N GLU A 38 13.61 -14.06 -2.97
CA GLU A 38 14.18 -15.41 -3.10
C GLU A 38 13.35 -16.29 -4.05
N THR A 39 14.04 -17.11 -4.85
CA THR A 39 13.39 -17.96 -5.84
C THR A 39 12.32 -18.87 -5.25
N PRO A 40 12.50 -19.55 -4.09
CA PRO A 40 11.44 -20.37 -3.50
C PRO A 40 10.20 -19.57 -3.08
N LYS A 41 10.40 -18.37 -2.53
CA LYS A 41 9.27 -17.47 -2.17
C LYS A 41 8.50 -17.05 -3.42
N ARG A 42 9.21 -16.68 -4.49
CA ARG A 42 8.60 -16.29 -5.76
C ARG A 42 7.82 -17.42 -6.43
N GLN A 43 8.33 -18.66 -6.34
CA GLN A 43 7.61 -19.84 -6.87
C GLN A 43 6.32 -20.12 -6.08
N ARG A 44 6.36 -20.06 -4.75
CA ARG A 44 5.17 -20.19 -3.91
C ARG A 44 4.15 -19.09 -4.16
N LEU A 45 4.63 -17.84 -4.28
CA LEU A 45 3.80 -16.71 -4.60
C LEU A 45 3.06 -16.90 -5.93
N ARG A 46 3.77 -17.38 -6.96
CA ARG A 46 3.18 -17.66 -8.28
C ARG A 46 2.12 -18.74 -8.21
N ALA A 47 2.41 -19.87 -7.56
CA ALA A 47 1.48 -20.98 -7.43
C ALA A 47 0.19 -20.55 -6.70
N ALA A 48 0.32 -19.79 -5.60
CA ALA A 48 -0.83 -19.29 -4.87
C ALA A 48 -1.65 -18.24 -5.66
N TYR A 49 -0.97 -17.41 -6.47
CA TYR A 49 -1.66 -16.47 -7.35
C TYR A 49 -2.45 -17.17 -8.46
N GLU A 50 -1.85 -18.18 -9.09
CA GLU A 50 -2.50 -18.98 -10.13
C GLU A 50 -3.73 -19.71 -9.56
N GLU A 51 -3.61 -20.37 -8.39
CA GLU A 51 -4.73 -21.01 -7.69
C GLU A 51 -5.85 -20.02 -7.36
N TRP A 52 -5.49 -18.83 -6.88
CA TRP A 52 -6.46 -17.79 -6.58
C TRP A 52 -7.16 -17.28 -7.87
N CYS A 53 -6.42 -17.09 -8.97
CA CYS A 53 -6.99 -16.67 -10.25
C CYS A 53 -7.99 -17.71 -10.79
N ASP A 54 -7.62 -19.00 -10.72
CA ASP A 54 -8.51 -20.09 -11.15
C ASP A 54 -9.78 -20.10 -10.30
N ALA A 55 -9.67 -19.93 -8.99
CA ALA A 55 -10.83 -19.86 -8.10
C ALA A 55 -11.74 -18.65 -8.38
N VAL A 56 -11.16 -17.51 -8.79
CA VAL A 56 -11.92 -16.31 -9.19
C VAL A 56 -12.65 -16.55 -10.51
N GLU A 57 -12.00 -17.20 -11.49
CA GLU A 57 -12.58 -17.47 -12.81
C GLU A 57 -13.71 -18.51 -12.73
N ASP A 58 -13.54 -19.54 -11.90
CA ASP A 58 -14.50 -20.63 -11.73
C ASP A 58 -15.61 -20.33 -10.73
N ASP A 59 -15.60 -19.15 -10.07
CA ASP A 59 -16.53 -18.79 -8.97
C ASP A 59 -16.58 -19.89 -7.88
N ASP A 60 -15.38 -20.34 -7.47
CA ASP A 60 -15.20 -21.46 -6.54
C ASP A 60 -15.91 -21.20 -5.20
N PRO A 61 -16.66 -22.17 -4.65
CA PRO A 61 -17.28 -22.04 -3.33
C PRO A 61 -16.31 -21.67 -2.19
N LEU A 62 -15.03 -22.00 -2.32
CA LEU A 62 -13.98 -21.68 -1.37
C LEU A 62 -13.26 -20.36 -1.67
N LEU A 63 -13.71 -19.59 -2.68
CA LEU A 63 -13.06 -18.35 -3.10
C LEU A 63 -12.81 -17.38 -1.94
N SER A 64 -13.75 -17.26 -0.99
CA SER A 64 -13.58 -16.36 0.16
C SER A 64 -12.37 -16.72 1.02
N ASP A 65 -12.14 -18.02 1.25
CA ASP A 65 -11.03 -18.50 2.05
C ASP A 65 -9.71 -18.42 1.27
N LEU A 66 -9.71 -18.85 0.00
CA LEU A 66 -8.56 -18.74 -0.91
C LEU A 66 -8.12 -17.28 -1.10
N HIS A 67 -9.07 -16.36 -1.19
CA HIS A 67 -8.79 -14.92 -1.30
C HIS A 67 -8.06 -14.38 -0.05
N ARG A 68 -8.53 -14.73 1.13
CA ARG A 68 -7.86 -14.34 2.39
C ARG A 68 -6.49 -14.99 2.55
N GLU A 69 -6.36 -16.27 2.17
CA GLU A 69 -5.09 -16.99 2.21
C GLU A 69 -4.07 -16.41 1.22
N TRP A 70 -4.48 -16.06 0.00
CA TRP A 70 -3.66 -15.35 -0.98
C TRP A 70 -3.10 -14.05 -0.39
N ILE A 71 -3.97 -13.20 0.16
CA ILE A 71 -3.56 -11.93 0.74
C ILE A 71 -2.65 -12.15 1.95
N ARG A 72 -2.96 -13.15 2.80
CA ARG A 72 -2.14 -13.51 3.96
C ARG A 72 -0.75 -13.96 3.54
N LEU A 73 -0.64 -14.80 2.51
CA LEU A 73 0.65 -15.25 1.96
C LEU A 73 1.52 -14.06 1.52
N VAL A 74 0.94 -13.07 0.85
CA VAL A 74 1.68 -11.85 0.45
C VAL A 74 2.21 -11.13 1.68
N PHE A 75 1.39 -10.91 2.71
CA PHE A 75 1.84 -10.23 3.93
C PHE A 75 2.92 -11.03 4.67
N THR A 76 2.79 -12.35 4.80
CA THR A 76 3.69 -13.17 5.63
C THR A 76 4.96 -13.60 4.89
N GLU A 77 4.85 -14.01 3.62
CA GLU A 77 5.99 -14.57 2.88
C GLU A 77 6.79 -13.49 2.13
N ILE A 78 6.11 -12.48 1.59
CA ILE A 78 6.75 -11.44 0.77
C ILE A 78 7.10 -10.23 1.61
N LEU A 79 6.15 -9.72 2.39
CA LEU A 79 6.34 -8.54 3.22
C LEU A 79 6.93 -8.86 4.60
N GLU A 80 7.01 -10.14 4.96
CA GLU A 80 7.67 -10.69 6.15
C GLU A 80 7.01 -10.23 7.48
N TYR A 81 5.72 -9.88 7.47
CA TYR A 81 4.96 -9.68 8.69
C TYR A 81 4.62 -11.02 9.35
N ASP A 82 4.69 -11.07 10.66
CA ASP A 82 4.40 -12.26 11.46
C ASP A 82 3.26 -12.03 12.47
N GLY A 83 2.95 -13.03 13.28
CA GLY A 83 1.91 -12.93 14.28
C GLY A 83 2.16 -11.91 15.41
N SER A 84 3.38 -11.36 15.53
CA SER A 84 3.69 -10.28 16.46
C SER A 84 3.35 -8.89 15.89
N THR A 85 3.31 -8.78 14.58
CA THR A 85 3.12 -7.53 13.85
C THR A 85 1.80 -7.46 13.08
N LEU A 86 1.32 -8.58 12.52
CA LEU A 86 0.07 -8.65 11.76
C LEU A 86 -1.02 -9.32 12.61
N THR A 87 -2.14 -8.62 12.83
CA THR A 87 -3.33 -9.22 13.43
C THR A 87 -4.49 -9.23 12.46
N THR A 88 -5.15 -10.39 12.38
CA THR A 88 -6.36 -10.64 11.59
C THR A 88 -7.60 -10.73 12.46
N ASP A 89 -7.49 -10.38 13.76
CA ASP A 89 -8.58 -10.37 14.72
C ASP A 89 -9.59 -9.27 14.38
N ALA A 90 -10.75 -9.69 13.89
CA ALA A 90 -11.81 -8.79 13.46
C ALA A 90 -12.37 -7.91 14.59
N GLU A 91 -12.43 -8.43 15.82
CA GLU A 91 -12.94 -7.64 16.95
C GLU A 91 -11.95 -6.55 17.35
N LYS A 92 -10.66 -6.85 17.33
CA LYS A 92 -9.61 -5.86 17.52
C LYS A 92 -9.59 -4.83 16.38
N ALA A 93 -9.74 -5.26 15.14
CA ALA A 93 -9.77 -4.38 13.98
C ALA A 93 -10.96 -3.40 14.04
N LYS A 94 -12.15 -3.86 14.43
CA LYS A 94 -13.35 -3.02 14.59
C LYS A 94 -13.22 -1.91 15.64
N THR A 95 -12.28 -2.00 16.56
CA THR A 95 -12.03 -0.91 17.52
C THR A 95 -11.50 0.35 16.82
N TYR A 96 -10.94 0.19 15.62
CA TYR A 96 -10.45 1.27 14.78
C TYR A 96 -11.44 1.53 13.65
N MET A 97 -12.61 2.05 13.97
CA MET A 97 -13.58 2.42 12.94
C MET A 97 -13.68 3.94 12.80
N VAL A 98 -14.09 4.39 11.63
CA VAL A 98 -14.47 5.78 11.36
C VAL A 98 -15.91 5.83 10.88
N ALA A 99 -16.67 6.80 11.36
CA ALA A 99 -18.03 7.05 10.88
C ALA A 99 -18.03 8.02 9.69
N SER A 100 -19.03 7.85 8.82
CA SER A 100 -19.34 8.85 7.79
C SER A 100 -19.65 10.22 8.42
N PRO A 101 -19.54 11.34 7.66
CA PRO A 101 -19.88 12.66 8.18
C PRO A 101 -21.28 12.73 8.82
N GLU A 102 -22.25 12.03 8.25
CA GLU A 102 -23.62 11.95 8.78
C GLU A 102 -23.80 10.87 9.85
N ARG A 103 -22.73 10.14 10.22
CA ARG A 103 -22.72 9.05 11.21
C ARG A 103 -23.71 7.91 10.90
N THR A 104 -24.01 7.70 9.63
CA THR A 104 -24.98 6.70 9.16
C THR A 104 -24.33 5.40 8.72
N GLU A 105 -23.04 5.45 8.41
CA GLU A 105 -22.20 4.30 8.03
C GLU A 105 -20.88 4.37 8.76
N THR A 106 -20.24 3.20 8.93
CA THR A 106 -18.91 3.08 9.49
C THR A 106 -18.00 2.32 8.52
N PHE A 107 -16.72 2.65 8.54
CA PHE A 107 -15.66 1.93 7.84
C PHE A 107 -14.62 1.50 8.86
N ALA A 108 -14.26 0.21 8.85
CA ALA A 108 -13.27 -0.39 9.72
C ALA A 108 -12.25 -1.17 8.87
N PRO A 109 -11.01 -1.34 9.33
CA PRO A 109 -10.06 -2.20 8.66
C PRO A 109 -10.42 -3.67 8.87
N ASP A 110 -9.97 -4.54 7.98
CA ASP A 110 -10.05 -6.00 8.16
C ASP A 110 -8.88 -6.52 9.00
N TRP A 111 -7.67 -6.00 8.74
CA TRP A 111 -6.44 -6.38 9.47
C TRP A 111 -5.69 -5.13 9.93
N LEU A 112 -4.82 -5.34 10.92
CA LEU A 112 -3.94 -4.30 11.47
C LEU A 112 -2.50 -4.78 11.43
N VAL A 113 -1.59 -3.88 11.05
CA VAL A 113 -0.17 -4.03 11.35
C VAL A 113 0.13 -3.22 12.60
N LEU A 114 0.60 -3.88 13.63
CA LEU A 114 0.85 -3.31 14.95
C LEU A 114 2.34 -3.19 15.21
N SER A 115 2.72 -2.11 15.87
CA SER A 115 4.07 -1.93 16.38
C SER A 115 4.35 -2.98 17.48
N PRO A 116 5.44 -3.75 17.38
CA PRO A 116 5.79 -4.72 18.41
C PRO A 116 6.22 -4.06 19.74
N SER A 117 6.59 -2.78 19.71
CA SER A 117 7.09 -2.07 20.89
C SER A 117 5.97 -1.52 21.78
N ASP A 118 4.86 -1.04 21.20
CA ASP A 118 3.80 -0.37 21.94
C ASP A 118 2.39 -0.85 21.58
N GLY A 119 2.27 -1.80 20.66
CA GLY A 119 1.00 -2.39 20.23
C GLY A 119 0.09 -1.45 19.43
N LYS A 120 0.57 -0.26 19.06
CA LYS A 120 -0.22 0.70 18.28
C LYS A 120 -0.26 0.34 16.80
N PRO A 121 -1.34 0.65 16.10
CA PRO A 121 -1.43 0.41 14.66
C PRO A 121 -0.46 1.33 13.90
N ARG A 122 0.23 0.74 12.93
CA ARG A 122 1.12 1.42 11.98
C ARG A 122 0.55 1.41 10.57
N LEU A 123 -0.29 0.41 10.27
CA LEU A 123 -0.90 0.26 8.96
C LEU A 123 -2.28 -0.37 9.13
N PHE A 124 -3.28 0.18 8.45
CA PHE A 124 -4.60 -0.42 8.29
C PHE A 124 -4.69 -1.18 6.98
N VAL A 125 -5.37 -2.34 6.97
CA VAL A 125 -5.60 -3.13 5.77
C VAL A 125 -7.09 -3.34 5.58
N SER A 126 -7.59 -2.98 4.39
CA SER A 126 -8.95 -3.28 3.96
C SER A 126 -8.92 -4.26 2.79
N ILE A 127 -9.62 -5.37 2.94
CA ILE A 127 -9.70 -6.46 1.98
C ILE A 127 -11.03 -6.38 1.26
N GLN A 128 -11.00 -6.21 -0.05
CA GLN A 128 -12.17 -6.10 -0.90
C GLN A 128 -12.35 -7.36 -1.74
N PRO A 129 -13.57 -7.72 -2.12
CA PRO A 129 -13.81 -8.81 -3.06
C PRO A 129 -13.03 -8.63 -4.38
N PRO A 130 -12.64 -9.72 -5.05
CA PRO A 130 -12.03 -9.66 -6.38
C PRO A 130 -12.85 -8.79 -7.35
N GLY A 131 -12.17 -8.03 -8.21
CA GLY A 131 -12.82 -7.16 -9.19
C GLY A 131 -13.43 -5.86 -8.64
N THR A 132 -13.31 -5.59 -7.33
CA THR A 132 -13.80 -4.32 -6.76
C THR A 132 -13.00 -3.13 -7.31
N ASP A 133 -13.74 -2.12 -7.78
CA ASP A 133 -13.21 -0.81 -8.19
C ASP A 133 -13.09 0.11 -6.97
N PHE A 134 -11.89 0.59 -6.67
CA PHE A 134 -11.59 1.36 -5.46
C PHE A 134 -11.96 2.84 -5.58
N GLU A 135 -12.02 3.40 -6.78
CA GLU A 135 -12.38 4.79 -7.07
C GLU A 135 -13.89 4.99 -7.19
N ARG A 136 -14.64 3.90 -7.34
CA ARG A 136 -16.08 4.00 -7.57
C ARG A 136 -16.79 4.61 -6.39
N ILE A 137 -17.36 5.81 -6.60
CA ILE A 137 -18.25 6.46 -5.65
C ILE A 137 -19.66 5.93 -5.87
N ARG A 138 -20.22 5.25 -4.88
CA ARG A 138 -21.62 4.78 -4.90
C ARG A 138 -22.51 5.88 -4.37
N LYS A 139 -23.17 6.62 -5.29
CA LYS A 139 -24.03 7.78 -4.96
C LYS A 139 -25.29 7.41 -4.15
N ASP A 140 -25.68 6.15 -4.20
CA ASP A 140 -26.78 5.53 -3.44
C ASP A 140 -26.40 5.14 -1.99
N TYR A 141 -25.12 5.27 -1.63
CA TYR A 141 -24.65 5.01 -0.30
C TYR A 141 -24.73 6.27 0.58
N ARG A 142 -24.98 6.05 1.87
CA ARG A 142 -25.03 7.10 2.89
C ARG A 142 -23.67 7.75 3.16
N TRP A 143 -22.60 7.16 2.60
CA TRP A 143 -21.27 7.75 2.56
C TRP A 143 -20.75 7.75 1.11
N PRO A 144 -21.00 8.83 0.37
CA PRO A 144 -20.61 8.95 -1.04
C PRO A 144 -19.11 9.25 -1.17
N ALA A 145 -18.27 8.32 -0.75
CA ALA A 145 -16.82 8.37 -0.83
C ALA A 145 -16.29 7.05 -1.43
N SER A 146 -15.20 7.13 -2.16
CA SER A 146 -14.47 5.98 -2.66
C SER A 146 -13.85 5.17 -1.51
N LEU A 147 -13.42 3.93 -1.77
CA LEU A 147 -12.72 3.12 -0.77
C LEU A 147 -11.42 3.78 -0.32
N LEU A 148 -10.70 4.43 -1.24
CA LEU A 148 -9.45 5.13 -0.93
C LEU A 148 -9.70 6.35 -0.03
N GLU A 149 -10.76 7.12 -0.28
CA GLU A 149 -11.17 8.22 0.58
C GLU A 149 -11.61 7.76 1.97
N ARG A 150 -12.34 6.64 2.07
CA ARG A 150 -12.72 6.03 3.36
C ARG A 150 -11.49 5.54 4.13
N MET A 151 -10.53 4.91 3.45
CA MET A 151 -9.26 4.52 4.07
C MET A 151 -8.47 5.73 4.56
N ALA A 152 -8.38 6.80 3.77
CA ALA A 152 -7.72 8.03 4.18
C ALA A 152 -8.40 8.68 5.41
N ALA A 153 -9.74 8.66 5.46
CA ALA A 153 -10.50 9.13 6.61
C ALA A 153 -10.23 8.28 7.87
N LEU A 154 -10.19 6.95 7.73
CA LEU A 154 -9.84 6.03 8.79
C LEU A 154 -8.43 6.30 9.34
N CYS A 155 -7.45 6.41 8.46
CA CYS A 155 -6.07 6.70 8.80
C CYS A 155 -5.96 8.00 9.61
N ARG A 156 -6.58 9.09 9.15
CA ARG A 156 -6.56 10.38 9.83
C ARG A 156 -7.28 10.35 11.19
N ALA A 157 -8.42 9.66 11.29
CA ALA A 157 -9.19 9.56 12.54
C ALA A 157 -8.38 8.93 13.68
N HIS A 158 -7.45 8.03 13.34
CA HIS A 158 -6.63 7.31 14.32
C HIS A 158 -5.15 7.72 14.31
N ALA A 159 -4.79 8.78 13.59
CA ALA A 159 -3.40 9.24 13.43
C ALA A 159 -2.45 8.13 12.93
N VAL A 160 -2.95 7.20 12.13
CA VAL A 160 -2.19 6.18 11.40
C VAL A 160 -2.00 6.70 9.99
N ARG A 161 -0.76 6.86 9.56
CA ARG A 161 -0.47 7.53 8.28
C ARG A 161 -0.78 6.67 7.06
N LEU A 162 -0.57 5.36 7.17
CA LEU A 162 -0.61 4.44 6.05
C LEU A 162 -1.80 3.48 6.12
N GLY A 163 -2.43 3.27 4.97
CA GLY A 163 -3.46 2.27 4.79
C GLY A 163 -3.22 1.47 3.50
N VAL A 164 -3.71 0.24 3.47
CA VAL A 164 -3.72 -0.62 2.29
C VAL A 164 -5.14 -1.00 1.95
N VAL A 165 -5.52 -0.84 0.70
CA VAL A 165 -6.74 -1.40 0.12
C VAL A 165 -6.34 -2.42 -0.92
N THR A 166 -6.83 -3.65 -0.81
CA THR A 166 -6.53 -4.71 -1.78
C THR A 166 -7.75 -5.55 -2.11
N ASN A 167 -7.84 -5.99 -3.37
CA ASN A 167 -8.79 -6.98 -3.86
C ASN A 167 -8.09 -8.27 -4.33
N GLY A 168 -6.84 -8.45 -3.91
CA GLY A 168 -5.99 -9.57 -4.29
C GLY A 168 -5.21 -9.33 -5.59
N GLU A 169 -5.77 -8.66 -6.57
CA GLU A 169 -5.09 -8.26 -7.80
C GLU A 169 -4.46 -6.88 -7.67
N ARG A 170 -5.23 -5.89 -7.23
CA ARG A 170 -4.76 -4.52 -7.01
C ARG A 170 -4.40 -4.31 -5.55
N TRP A 171 -3.26 -3.70 -5.31
CA TRP A 171 -2.68 -3.39 -4.01
C TRP A 171 -2.39 -1.90 -3.95
N THR A 172 -3.22 -1.15 -3.26
CA THR A 172 -3.12 0.31 -3.18
C THR A 172 -2.67 0.74 -1.80
N LEU A 173 -1.51 1.39 -1.75
CA LEU A 173 -1.05 2.12 -0.57
C LEU A 173 -1.73 3.48 -0.54
N VAL A 174 -2.38 3.79 0.56
CA VAL A 174 -2.95 5.11 0.84
C VAL A 174 -2.06 5.79 1.88
N ASN A 175 -1.50 6.93 1.51
CA ASN A 175 -0.75 7.82 2.39
C ASN A 175 -1.66 8.99 2.79
N ALA A 176 -2.01 9.08 4.06
CA ALA A 176 -2.97 10.06 4.58
C ALA A 176 -2.39 10.82 5.78
N PRO A 177 -1.40 11.69 5.58
CA PRO A 177 -0.83 12.49 6.66
C PRO A 177 -1.90 13.40 7.30
N VAL A 178 -1.81 13.58 8.61
CA VAL A 178 -2.70 14.50 9.33
C VAL A 178 -2.36 15.93 8.93
N GLY A 179 -3.35 16.67 8.45
CA GLY A 179 -3.18 18.06 8.01
C GLY A 179 -2.53 18.22 6.62
N GLY A 180 -2.21 17.12 5.94
CA GLY A 180 -1.63 17.12 4.60
C GLY A 180 -2.54 16.55 3.51
N THR A 181 -2.09 16.63 2.27
CA THR A 181 -2.76 16.03 1.11
C THR A 181 -2.54 14.53 1.11
N SER A 182 -3.61 13.74 0.92
CA SER A 182 -3.48 12.31 0.71
C SER A 182 -2.98 12.00 -0.69
N SER A 183 -2.26 10.91 -0.78
CA SER A 183 -1.83 10.32 -2.05
C SER A 183 -2.01 8.82 -2.01
N ASP A 184 -2.03 8.19 -3.15
CA ASP A 184 -2.10 6.74 -3.25
C ASP A 184 -1.22 6.21 -4.38
N ALA A 185 -0.82 4.96 -4.25
CA ALA A 185 -0.01 4.28 -5.24
C ALA A 185 -0.44 2.81 -5.34
N SER A 186 -0.68 2.31 -6.55
CA SER A 186 -1.23 1.00 -6.81
C SER A 186 -0.26 0.10 -7.57
N TRP A 187 -0.08 -1.10 -7.06
CA TRP A 187 0.58 -2.23 -7.71
C TRP A 187 -0.45 -3.26 -8.15
N TYR A 188 -0.10 -4.03 -9.16
CA TYR A 188 -0.93 -5.11 -9.70
C TYR A 188 -0.19 -6.45 -9.61
N ALA A 189 -0.81 -7.45 -8.99
CA ALA A 189 -0.18 -8.76 -8.76
C ALA A 189 0.23 -9.46 -10.06
N ARG A 190 -0.55 -9.34 -11.15
CA ARG A 190 -0.20 -9.87 -12.45
C ARG A 190 1.17 -9.37 -12.95
N LEU A 191 1.52 -8.10 -12.67
CA LEU A 191 2.78 -7.51 -13.10
C LEU A 191 3.98 -8.08 -12.32
N TRP A 192 3.79 -8.62 -11.12
CA TRP A 192 4.86 -9.24 -10.35
C TRP A 192 5.53 -10.41 -11.07
N PHE A 193 4.80 -11.05 -11.98
CA PHE A 193 5.26 -12.21 -12.76
C PHE A 193 5.68 -11.87 -14.18
N GLN A 194 5.19 -10.76 -14.71
CA GLN A 194 5.53 -10.24 -16.04
C GLN A 194 6.74 -9.30 -15.98
N GLU A 195 6.74 -8.41 -14.99
CA GLU A 195 7.77 -7.39 -14.74
C GLU A 195 8.31 -7.55 -13.30
N PRO A 196 9.27 -8.47 -13.07
CA PRO A 196 9.73 -8.82 -11.71
C PRO A 196 10.26 -7.63 -10.89
N VAL A 197 10.63 -6.52 -11.52
CA VAL A 197 11.04 -5.30 -10.83
C VAL A 197 9.91 -4.70 -9.99
N THR A 198 8.64 -4.89 -10.39
CA THR A 198 7.48 -4.40 -9.63
C THR A 198 7.30 -5.13 -8.31
N LEU A 199 7.55 -6.46 -8.28
CA LEU A 199 7.53 -7.23 -7.05
C LEU A 199 8.68 -6.82 -6.11
N LYS A 200 9.88 -6.59 -6.66
CA LYS A 200 11.01 -6.11 -5.86
C LYS A 200 10.71 -4.74 -5.24
N ALA A 201 10.13 -3.82 -6.01
CA ALA A 201 9.73 -2.51 -5.50
C ALA A 201 8.65 -2.63 -4.40
N PHE A 202 7.63 -3.47 -4.63
CA PHE A 202 6.59 -3.75 -3.66
C PHE A 202 7.18 -4.29 -2.34
N GLN A 203 8.01 -5.33 -2.39
CA GLN A 203 8.66 -5.89 -1.22
C GLN A 203 9.56 -4.86 -0.52
N SER A 204 10.42 -4.16 -1.26
CA SER A 204 11.37 -3.20 -0.69
C SER A 204 10.70 -2.03 0.02
N LEU A 205 9.49 -1.64 -0.41
CA LEU A 205 8.77 -0.49 0.15
C LEU A 205 7.79 -0.88 1.26
N TRP A 206 7.17 -2.06 1.18
CA TRP A 206 6.06 -2.42 2.07
C TRP A 206 6.45 -3.44 3.14
N SER A 207 7.68 -3.99 3.11
CA SER A 207 8.11 -5.00 4.07
C SER A 207 8.13 -4.50 5.51
N VAL A 208 8.10 -5.44 6.44
CA VAL A 208 8.21 -5.19 7.88
C VAL A 208 9.41 -4.30 8.24
N ARG A 209 10.51 -4.41 7.49
CA ARG A 209 11.72 -3.58 7.68
C ARG A 209 11.46 -2.10 7.40
N ARG A 210 10.63 -1.78 6.39
CA ARG A 210 10.25 -0.39 6.07
C ARG A 210 9.17 0.16 6.99
N CYS A 211 8.42 -0.71 7.63
CA CYS A 211 7.43 -0.31 8.63
C CYS A 211 8.06 -0.05 10.01
N PHE A 212 9.06 -0.86 10.41
CA PHE A 212 9.63 -0.89 11.76
C PHE A 212 11.16 -0.75 11.80
N GLY A 213 11.79 -0.38 10.72
CA GLY A 213 13.22 -0.10 10.62
C GLY A 213 13.62 1.23 11.28
N PRO A 214 14.88 1.68 11.06
CA PRO A 214 15.33 2.99 11.49
C PRO A 214 14.37 4.10 11.05
N SER A 215 14.18 5.12 11.90
CA SER A 215 13.17 6.17 11.69
C SER A 215 13.34 6.96 10.39
N ASP A 216 14.56 7.08 9.91
CA ASP A 216 14.94 7.76 8.66
C ASP A 216 14.85 6.87 7.42
N GLU A 217 14.63 5.56 7.61
CA GLU A 217 14.49 4.58 6.54
C GLU A 217 13.05 4.07 6.38
N THR A 218 12.12 4.51 7.21
CA THR A 218 10.70 4.08 7.12
C THR A 218 10.07 4.61 5.83
N LEU A 219 8.99 3.94 5.39
CA LEU A 219 8.26 4.39 4.20
C LEU A 219 7.72 5.81 4.37
N GLU A 220 7.26 6.16 5.57
CA GLU A 220 6.80 7.51 5.90
C GLU A 220 7.92 8.54 5.75
N ALA A 221 9.15 8.22 6.20
CA ALA A 221 10.30 9.12 6.04
C ALA A 221 10.70 9.31 4.57
N LEU A 222 10.61 8.25 3.76
CA LEU A 222 10.84 8.35 2.32
C LEU A 222 9.79 9.22 1.62
N LEU A 223 8.53 9.11 2.03
CA LEU A 223 7.44 9.94 1.51
C LEU A 223 7.64 11.42 1.90
N ASP A 224 8.07 11.71 3.14
CA ASP A 224 8.35 13.07 3.61
C ASP A 224 9.51 13.69 2.84
N SER A 225 10.65 12.97 2.74
CA SER A 225 11.82 13.44 1.97
C SER A 225 11.48 13.66 0.48
N SER A 226 10.56 12.87 -0.07
CA SER A 226 10.11 13.03 -1.45
C SER A 226 9.22 14.26 -1.61
N LEU A 227 8.37 14.55 -0.65
CA LEU A 227 7.53 15.75 -0.65
C LEU A 227 8.40 17.01 -0.58
N GLU A 228 9.37 17.07 0.35
CA GLU A 228 10.34 18.16 0.46
C GLU A 228 11.07 18.38 -0.86
N HIS A 229 11.53 17.30 -1.51
CA HIS A 229 12.21 17.40 -2.81
C HIS A 229 11.31 17.98 -3.92
N HIS A 230 10.02 17.61 -3.94
CA HIS A 230 9.06 18.17 -4.91
C HIS A 230 8.79 19.65 -4.66
N GLU A 231 8.72 20.09 -3.41
CA GLU A 231 8.55 21.49 -3.02
C GLU A 231 9.74 22.34 -3.42
N GLU A 232 10.98 21.89 -3.15
CA GLU A 232 12.23 22.57 -3.56
C GLU A 232 12.31 22.78 -5.08
N ILE A 233 11.92 21.77 -5.89
CA ILE A 233 11.90 21.90 -7.35
C ILE A 233 10.86 22.94 -7.77
N THR A 234 9.67 22.93 -7.17
CA THR A 234 8.60 23.84 -7.50
C THR A 234 8.98 25.28 -7.18
N ASP A 235 9.59 25.53 -6.03
CA ASP A 235 10.07 26.86 -5.60
C ASP A 235 11.17 27.36 -6.54
N THR A 236 12.15 26.51 -6.89
CA THR A 236 13.24 26.87 -7.81
C THR A 236 12.71 27.24 -9.20
N LEU A 237 11.74 26.49 -9.73
CA LEU A 237 11.09 26.81 -11.00
C LEU A 237 10.27 28.11 -10.92
N GLY A 238 9.57 28.33 -9.82
CA GLY A 238 8.80 29.56 -9.56
C GLY A 238 9.68 30.82 -9.53
N GLU A 239 10.87 30.73 -8.97
CA GLU A 239 11.86 31.81 -8.98
C GLU A 239 12.43 32.09 -10.37
N GLN A 240 12.68 31.04 -11.18
CA GLN A 240 13.18 31.20 -12.55
C GLN A 240 12.17 31.84 -13.49
N VAL A 241 10.87 31.59 -13.29
CA VAL A 241 9.79 32.20 -14.11
C VAL A 241 9.56 33.68 -13.73
N ARG A 242 9.92 34.12 -12.53
CA ARG A 242 9.77 35.52 -12.09
C ARG A 242 10.92 36.43 -12.49
N ARG A 243 12.00 35.90 -13.02
CA ARG A 243 13.14 36.63 -13.59
C ARG A 243 12.96 36.82 -15.10
#